data_35696b249d482973dfa3179b00f7cdf4
#
_entry.id   35696b249d482973dfa3179b00f7cdf4
#
_cell.length_a   1.000
_cell.length_b   1.000
_cell.length_c   1.000
_cell.angle_alpha   90.00
_cell.angle_beta   90.00
_cell.angle_gamma   90.00
#
_symmetry.space_group_name_H-M   'P 1'
#
loop_
_entity.id
_entity.type
_entity.pdbx_description
1 polymer ?
#
loop_
_entity_poly.entity_id
_entity_poly.type
_entity_poly.pdbx_seq_one_letter_code
_entity_poly.pdbx_strand_id
1 'polypeptide(L)'
;MYNVREVTKDVWWVGGHDHRLTLFENLHPIPLGVSYNAYLLFDKKSTILFDTAEWAFCPQLMENISYLLEKYGRDKVDYLVVNHMECDHSSSVTTVLDKWAPTIISTEKGFMLMRQFAYNPDDYKTDTVKEGDTRTFEDHTITFVEAPMIHWPEVMITLDVTNGVLFSADAFGSFIALDGKLFAKEVNYPRDWMDEARRYLTHIVGKYGPEVMHLVGKVLKLDLLPKIKYICALHGLVWEAENFPYILDKYLHWATYTPEEKGVLLVYGSIYGNTESAAFALASKIVEKGITNVSVYDASSTHVSYLISEAFKFSHIVICSPTYNLNIFPPIHEFLDHMRILNLQNRKIAIVENGSWAVRSGDLIQEFIEKNMDDMEILNERITIASTMSPDKGYELDSMAQAIADSMNATDISLPEGVPQLDVSGIHFARERR
;
A
#
# COMPACT_ATOMS: atom_id res chain seq x y z
N MET A 1 -8.79 -9.05 -28.42
CA MET A 1 -9.59 -7.79 -28.36
C MET A 1 -8.92 -6.84 -27.38
N TYR A 2 -8.62 -5.63 -27.82
CA TYR A 2 -7.92 -4.62 -27.00
C TYR A 2 -8.83 -3.93 -25.99
N ASN A 3 -8.23 -3.47 -24.90
CA ASN A 3 -8.82 -2.63 -23.86
C ASN A 3 -7.80 -1.58 -23.42
N VAL A 4 -7.76 -0.46 -24.10
CA VAL A 4 -6.81 0.64 -23.84
C VAL A 4 -7.55 1.87 -23.36
N ARG A 5 -6.90 2.71 -22.54
CA ARG A 5 -7.44 3.97 -22.05
C ARG A 5 -6.39 5.08 -22.25
N GLU A 6 -6.86 6.23 -22.71
CA GLU A 6 -6.04 7.43 -22.84
C GLU A 6 -5.80 8.06 -21.45
N VAL A 7 -4.53 8.34 -21.13
CA VAL A 7 -4.15 9.14 -19.96
C VAL A 7 -3.96 10.59 -20.37
N THR A 8 -3.18 10.80 -21.43
CA THR A 8 -3.06 12.10 -22.12
C THR A 8 -3.16 11.84 -23.63
N LYS A 9 -3.19 12.88 -24.43
CA LYS A 9 -3.19 12.73 -25.93
C LYS A 9 -2.07 11.83 -26.46
N ASP A 10 -0.95 11.70 -25.71
CA ASP A 10 0.24 10.98 -26.14
C ASP A 10 0.53 9.73 -25.27
N VAL A 11 -0.11 9.58 -24.11
CA VAL A 11 0.11 8.48 -23.16
C VAL A 11 -1.15 7.64 -23.01
N TRP A 12 -0.97 6.34 -23.19
CA TRP A 12 -2.05 5.33 -23.11
C TRP A 12 -1.73 4.27 -22.07
N TRP A 13 -2.74 3.92 -21.26
CA TRP A 13 -2.72 2.71 -20.45
C TRP A 13 -2.94 1.49 -21.33
N VAL A 14 -2.09 0.47 -21.18
CA VAL A 14 -2.09 -0.75 -22.01
C VAL A 14 -2.05 -2.04 -21.18
N GLY A 15 -2.21 -1.97 -19.87
CA GLY A 15 -2.11 -3.09 -18.94
C GLY A 15 -3.24 -4.11 -18.99
N GLY A 16 -3.46 -4.79 -17.87
CA GLY A 16 -4.47 -5.83 -17.70
C GLY A 16 -5.19 -5.77 -16.36
N HIS A 17 -6.34 -6.48 -16.26
CA HIS A 17 -7.16 -6.55 -15.05
C HIS A 17 -7.35 -7.99 -14.64
N ASP A 18 -6.84 -8.40 -13.48
CA ASP A 18 -7.02 -9.75 -12.98
C ASP A 18 -8.12 -9.82 -11.92
N HIS A 19 -9.30 -10.31 -12.34
CA HIS A 19 -10.44 -10.61 -11.48
C HIS A 19 -10.45 -12.07 -11.00
N ARG A 20 -9.45 -12.88 -11.36
CA ARG A 20 -9.41 -14.32 -11.08
C ARG A 20 -8.37 -14.70 -10.05
N LEU A 21 -7.32 -13.90 -9.90
CA LEU A 21 -6.30 -14.12 -8.90
C LEU A 21 -6.91 -13.96 -7.50
N THR A 22 -6.71 -14.97 -6.66
CA THR A 22 -7.26 -14.98 -5.30
C THR A 22 -6.26 -14.55 -4.24
N LEU A 23 -4.95 -14.71 -4.53
CA LEU A 23 -3.86 -14.36 -3.65
C LEU A 23 -2.77 -13.61 -4.43
N PHE A 24 -2.52 -12.35 -4.07
CA PHE A 24 -1.38 -11.58 -4.56
C PHE A 24 -0.10 -12.07 -3.86
N GLU A 25 1.01 -12.20 -4.59
CA GLU A 25 2.27 -12.80 -4.12
C GLU A 25 2.07 -14.20 -3.48
N ASN A 26 0.99 -14.89 -3.83
CA ASN A 26 0.57 -16.14 -3.20
C ASN A 26 0.41 -16.04 -1.66
N LEU A 27 0.17 -14.86 -1.15
CA LEU A 27 0.07 -14.54 0.27
C LEU A 27 -1.17 -13.72 0.62
N HIS A 28 -1.41 -12.60 -0.06
CA HIS A 28 -2.43 -11.63 0.31
C HIS A 28 -3.76 -11.89 -0.41
N PRO A 29 -4.86 -12.20 0.28
CA PRO A 29 -6.17 -12.35 -0.36
C PRO A 29 -6.59 -11.07 -1.09
N ILE A 30 -6.98 -11.17 -2.35
CA ILE A 30 -7.44 -10.05 -3.17
C ILE A 30 -8.80 -10.36 -3.79
N PRO A 31 -9.88 -10.38 -3.00
CA PRO A 31 -11.22 -10.75 -3.47
C PRO A 31 -11.75 -9.84 -4.57
N LEU A 32 -11.24 -8.62 -4.69
CA LEU A 32 -11.58 -7.65 -5.73
C LEU A 32 -10.56 -7.63 -6.88
N GLY A 33 -9.60 -8.56 -6.89
CA GLY A 33 -8.58 -8.67 -7.92
C GLY A 33 -7.49 -7.60 -7.82
N VAL A 34 -6.72 -7.46 -8.92
CA VAL A 34 -5.63 -6.50 -9.07
C VAL A 34 -5.50 -6.07 -10.53
N SER A 35 -4.98 -4.89 -10.80
CA SER A 35 -4.55 -4.48 -12.14
C SER A 35 -3.03 -4.55 -12.26
N TYR A 36 -2.54 -4.90 -13.46
CA TYR A 36 -1.14 -4.78 -13.83
C TYR A 36 -1.04 -3.69 -14.89
N ASN A 37 -0.56 -2.53 -14.49
CA ASN A 37 -0.55 -1.35 -15.34
C ASN A 37 0.76 -1.26 -16.12
N ALA A 38 0.65 -0.95 -17.39
CA ALA A 38 1.76 -0.56 -18.24
C ALA A 38 1.29 0.62 -19.11
N TYR A 39 2.22 1.44 -19.57
CA TYR A 39 1.86 2.66 -20.29
C TYR A 39 2.68 2.82 -21.56
N LEU A 40 2.03 3.28 -22.63
CA LEU A 40 2.65 3.52 -23.92
C LEU A 40 2.60 5.00 -24.26
N LEU A 41 3.76 5.60 -24.50
CA LEU A 41 3.91 6.99 -24.89
C LEU A 41 4.30 7.07 -26.38
N PHE A 42 3.57 7.90 -27.13
CA PHE A 42 3.85 8.23 -28.52
C PHE A 42 4.54 9.60 -28.60
N ASP A 43 5.86 9.58 -28.73
CA ASP A 43 6.61 10.77 -29.11
C ASP A 43 6.52 10.98 -30.64
N LYS A 44 6.97 12.11 -31.15
CA LYS A 44 6.87 12.45 -32.58
C LYS A 44 7.39 11.37 -33.51
N LYS A 45 8.49 10.70 -33.19
CA LYS A 45 9.08 9.62 -34.00
C LYS A 45 9.19 8.30 -33.23
N SER A 46 9.25 8.34 -31.93
CA SER A 46 9.54 7.19 -31.08
C SER A 46 8.30 6.72 -30.34
N THR A 47 8.27 5.44 -30.01
CA THR A 47 7.25 4.83 -29.12
C THR A 47 7.95 4.25 -27.92
N ILE A 48 7.52 4.64 -26.72
CA ILE A 48 8.16 4.30 -25.45
C ILE A 48 7.17 3.53 -24.59
N LEU A 49 7.53 2.31 -24.18
CA LEU A 49 6.74 1.50 -23.25
C LEU A 49 7.34 1.65 -21.84
N PHE A 50 6.51 1.91 -20.85
CA PHE A 50 6.87 1.95 -19.43
C PHE A 50 6.32 0.71 -18.76
N ASP A 51 7.24 -0.14 -18.29
CA ASP A 51 7.03 -1.44 -17.69
C ASP A 51 6.20 -2.41 -18.56
N THR A 52 5.95 -3.59 -18.06
CA THR A 52 5.13 -4.60 -18.72
C THR A 52 4.04 -5.11 -17.77
N ALA A 53 3.54 -6.32 -17.95
CA ALA A 53 2.52 -6.90 -17.10
C ALA A 53 2.91 -8.34 -16.69
N GLU A 54 2.19 -8.87 -15.73
CA GLU A 54 2.27 -10.24 -15.28
C GLU A 54 2.06 -11.21 -16.47
N TRP A 55 2.71 -12.37 -16.40
CA TRP A 55 2.74 -13.38 -17.45
C TRP A 55 1.36 -13.74 -18.02
N ALA A 56 0.32 -13.91 -17.19
CA ALA A 56 -1.01 -14.26 -17.64
C ALA A 56 -1.67 -13.16 -18.50
N PHE A 57 -1.21 -11.92 -18.38
CA PHE A 57 -1.70 -10.75 -19.12
C PHE A 57 -0.80 -10.35 -20.31
N CYS A 58 0.30 -11.07 -20.55
CA CYS A 58 1.17 -10.83 -21.69
C CYS A 58 0.41 -10.79 -23.04
N PRO A 59 -0.49 -11.73 -23.35
CA PRO A 59 -1.26 -11.66 -24.61
C PRO A 59 -2.10 -10.40 -24.72
N GLN A 60 -2.73 -9.95 -23.63
CA GLN A 60 -3.55 -8.73 -23.62
C GLN A 60 -2.69 -7.48 -23.81
N LEU A 61 -1.55 -7.39 -23.11
CA LEU A 61 -0.56 -6.33 -23.25
C LEU A 61 -0.11 -6.21 -24.73
N MET A 62 0.25 -7.34 -25.34
CA MET A 62 0.73 -7.38 -26.71
C MET A 62 -0.35 -7.00 -27.75
N GLU A 63 -1.62 -7.38 -27.51
CA GLU A 63 -2.75 -6.92 -28.33
C GLU A 63 -2.99 -5.42 -28.18
N ASN A 64 -2.97 -4.89 -26.95
CA ASN A 64 -3.15 -3.48 -26.65
C ASN A 64 -2.09 -2.61 -27.35
N ILE A 65 -0.82 -2.98 -27.20
CA ILE A 65 0.29 -2.27 -27.84
C ILE A 65 0.16 -2.35 -29.37
N SER A 66 -0.09 -3.54 -29.93
CA SER A 66 -0.18 -3.72 -31.39
C SER A 66 -1.32 -2.89 -31.99
N TYR A 67 -2.48 -2.84 -31.32
CA TYR A 67 -3.60 -2.01 -31.74
C TYR A 67 -3.23 -0.51 -31.76
N LEU A 68 -2.54 -0.03 -30.73
CA LEU A 68 -2.15 1.38 -30.68
C LEU A 68 -1.06 1.72 -31.69
N LEU A 69 -0.08 0.82 -31.92
CA LEU A 69 0.93 0.99 -32.95
C LEU A 69 0.27 1.13 -34.32
N GLU A 70 -0.67 0.26 -34.69
CA GLU A 70 -1.44 0.35 -35.93
C GLU A 70 -2.22 1.68 -36.00
N LYS A 71 -2.94 2.04 -34.94
CA LYS A 71 -3.72 3.29 -34.85
C LYS A 71 -2.87 4.54 -35.11
N TYR A 72 -1.65 4.56 -34.62
CA TYR A 72 -0.71 5.70 -34.75
C TYR A 72 0.26 5.57 -35.92
N GLY A 73 0.12 4.53 -36.77
CA GLY A 73 0.99 4.29 -37.91
C GLY A 73 2.45 4.03 -37.51
N ARG A 74 2.64 3.23 -36.45
CA ARG A 74 3.95 2.84 -35.94
C ARG A 74 4.15 1.34 -36.11
N ASP A 75 5.40 0.95 -36.33
CA ASP A 75 5.75 -0.46 -36.62
C ASP A 75 6.24 -1.20 -35.36
N LYS A 76 6.72 -0.47 -34.36
CA LYS A 76 7.38 -1.07 -33.18
C LYS A 76 7.35 -0.18 -31.94
N VAL A 77 7.70 -0.79 -30.80
CA VAL A 77 8.17 -0.11 -29.61
C VAL A 77 9.67 0.15 -29.78
N ASP A 78 10.10 1.41 -29.66
CA ASP A 78 11.50 1.82 -29.83
C ASP A 78 12.29 1.74 -28.53
N TYR A 79 11.63 2.02 -27.41
CA TYR A 79 12.22 2.02 -26.06
C TYR A 79 11.32 1.30 -25.07
N LEU A 80 11.95 0.52 -24.18
CA LEU A 80 11.32 -0.08 -23.02
C LEU A 80 11.98 0.47 -21.76
N VAL A 81 11.27 1.28 -21.01
CA VAL A 81 11.68 1.74 -19.69
C VAL A 81 11.21 0.71 -18.67
N VAL A 82 12.13 0.15 -17.87
CA VAL A 82 11.81 -0.79 -16.81
C VAL A 82 12.10 -0.10 -15.48
N ASN A 83 11.03 0.33 -14.82
CA ASN A 83 11.08 0.99 -13.52
C ASN A 83 11.22 0.00 -12.38
N HIS A 84 10.63 -1.20 -12.53
CA HIS A 84 10.55 -2.23 -11.49
C HIS A 84 10.68 -3.63 -12.07
N MET A 85 11.38 -4.51 -11.34
CA MET A 85 11.75 -5.85 -11.81
C MET A 85 10.95 -6.98 -11.17
N GLU A 86 9.98 -6.69 -10.34
CA GLU A 86 9.07 -7.72 -9.82
C GLU A 86 8.34 -8.42 -10.97
N CYS A 87 8.10 -9.73 -10.82
CA CYS A 87 7.64 -10.56 -11.93
C CYS A 87 6.28 -10.15 -12.49
N ASP A 88 5.42 -9.55 -11.70
CA ASP A 88 4.11 -9.07 -12.14
C ASP A 88 4.19 -7.83 -13.05
N HIS A 89 5.36 -7.18 -13.14
CA HIS A 89 5.66 -6.08 -14.06
C HIS A 89 6.74 -6.43 -15.07
N SER A 90 7.52 -7.48 -14.84
CA SER A 90 8.68 -7.80 -15.68
C SER A 90 8.58 -9.12 -16.44
N SER A 91 7.68 -10.03 -16.09
CA SER A 91 7.61 -11.35 -16.71
C SER A 91 7.24 -11.34 -18.21
N SER A 92 6.66 -10.24 -18.72
CA SER A 92 6.38 -10.04 -20.14
C SER A 92 7.51 -9.34 -20.92
N VAL A 93 8.59 -8.93 -20.24
CA VAL A 93 9.72 -8.20 -20.86
C VAL A 93 10.30 -8.97 -22.04
N THR A 94 10.61 -10.26 -21.89
CA THR A 94 11.19 -11.09 -22.96
C THR A 94 10.33 -11.11 -24.22
N THR A 95 9.01 -11.21 -24.09
CA THR A 95 8.08 -11.19 -25.24
C THR A 95 8.12 -9.85 -25.97
N VAL A 96 8.27 -8.74 -25.26
CA VAL A 96 8.42 -7.41 -25.84
C VAL A 96 9.77 -7.30 -26.57
N LEU A 97 10.85 -7.79 -25.95
CA LEU A 97 12.19 -7.80 -26.51
C LEU A 97 12.26 -8.63 -27.80
N ASP A 98 11.71 -9.84 -27.78
CA ASP A 98 11.70 -10.74 -28.94
C ASP A 98 10.91 -10.17 -30.12
N LYS A 99 9.83 -9.41 -29.84
CA LYS A 99 8.97 -8.89 -30.90
C LYS A 99 9.50 -7.63 -31.56
N TRP A 100 10.04 -6.68 -30.79
CA TRP A 100 10.37 -5.35 -31.28
C TRP A 100 11.82 -4.94 -31.08
N ALA A 101 12.60 -5.68 -30.30
CA ALA A 101 13.99 -5.38 -29.96
C ALA A 101 14.21 -3.89 -29.54
N PRO A 102 13.42 -3.34 -28.62
CA PRO A 102 13.55 -1.96 -28.17
C PRO A 102 14.90 -1.74 -27.47
N THR A 103 15.34 -0.49 -27.40
CA THR A 103 16.40 -0.11 -26.46
C THR A 103 15.85 -0.16 -25.04
N ILE A 104 16.47 -0.94 -24.17
CA ILE A 104 16.06 -1.07 -22.77
C ILE A 104 16.68 0.08 -21.95
N ILE A 105 15.86 0.80 -21.20
CA ILE A 105 16.30 1.85 -20.30
C ILE A 105 15.99 1.41 -18.86
N SER A 106 17.01 1.29 -18.02
CA SER A 106 16.85 0.92 -16.61
C SER A 106 18.08 1.33 -15.79
N THR A 107 18.03 1.14 -14.48
CA THR A 107 19.17 1.33 -13.59
C THR A 107 20.17 0.16 -13.74
N GLU A 108 21.41 0.35 -13.26
CA GLU A 108 22.39 -0.75 -13.20
C GLU A 108 21.86 -1.95 -12.39
N LYS A 109 21.15 -1.68 -11.29
CA LYS A 109 20.52 -2.75 -10.49
C LYS A 109 19.37 -3.44 -11.23
N GLY A 110 18.59 -2.68 -12.02
CA GLY A 110 17.55 -3.25 -12.88
C GLY A 110 18.15 -4.23 -13.89
N PHE A 111 19.23 -3.86 -14.57
CA PHE A 111 19.94 -4.77 -15.48
C PHE A 111 20.53 -5.98 -14.75
N MET A 112 21.03 -5.81 -13.52
CA MET A 112 21.50 -6.94 -12.70
C MET A 112 20.35 -7.94 -12.44
N LEU A 113 19.17 -7.46 -12.06
CA LEU A 113 18.00 -8.32 -11.81
C LEU A 113 17.48 -8.95 -13.11
N MET A 114 17.49 -8.24 -14.25
CA MET A 114 17.15 -8.84 -15.55
C MET A 114 18.02 -10.05 -15.85
N ARG A 115 19.33 -9.98 -15.58
CA ARG A 115 20.25 -11.13 -15.75
C ARG A 115 19.91 -12.27 -14.79
N GLN A 116 19.54 -11.96 -13.55
CA GLN A 116 19.13 -12.97 -12.56
C GLN A 116 17.84 -13.70 -12.97
N PHE A 117 16.90 -12.99 -13.59
CA PHE A 117 15.67 -13.58 -14.16
C PHE A 117 15.88 -14.19 -15.57
N ALA A 118 17.12 -14.21 -16.06
CA ALA A 118 17.46 -14.75 -17.38
C ALA A 118 16.75 -14.03 -18.55
N TYR A 119 16.49 -12.73 -18.44
CA TYR A 119 15.90 -11.92 -19.52
C TYR A 119 16.93 -11.44 -20.56
N ASN A 120 18.21 -11.77 -20.34
CA ASN A 120 19.32 -11.56 -21.26
C ASN A 120 19.39 -10.13 -21.85
N PRO A 121 19.43 -9.07 -21.05
CA PRO A 121 19.45 -7.70 -21.56
C PRO A 121 20.68 -7.40 -22.41
N ASP A 122 21.77 -8.16 -22.25
CA ASP A 122 23.02 -7.98 -22.98
C ASP A 122 22.91 -8.37 -24.46
N ASP A 123 21.85 -9.07 -24.87
CA ASP A 123 21.55 -9.39 -26.27
C ASP A 123 20.88 -8.23 -27.02
N TYR A 124 20.53 -7.16 -26.34
CA TYR A 124 19.80 -5.99 -26.84
C TYR A 124 20.57 -4.69 -26.60
N LYS A 125 20.08 -3.61 -27.19
CA LYS A 125 20.58 -2.27 -26.85
C LYS A 125 20.13 -1.87 -25.47
N THR A 126 21.04 -1.40 -24.66
CA THR A 126 20.77 -0.93 -23.30
C THR A 126 21.19 0.53 -23.13
N ASP A 127 20.46 1.27 -22.32
CA ASP A 127 20.78 2.62 -21.86
C ASP A 127 20.64 2.64 -20.33
N THR A 128 21.77 2.67 -19.63
CA THR A 128 21.81 2.69 -18.17
C THR A 128 21.63 4.11 -17.67
N VAL A 129 20.64 4.31 -16.82
CA VAL A 129 20.33 5.60 -16.20
C VAL A 129 20.54 5.57 -14.69
N LYS A 130 20.70 6.74 -14.11
CA LYS A 130 20.88 6.97 -12.67
C LYS A 130 20.12 8.21 -12.22
N GLU A 131 20.17 8.47 -10.95
CA GLU A 131 19.56 9.64 -10.28
C GLU A 131 19.75 10.93 -11.05
N GLY A 132 18.65 11.56 -11.46
CA GLY A 132 18.62 12.86 -12.12
C GLY A 132 18.98 12.85 -13.61
N ASP A 133 19.30 11.69 -14.19
CA ASP A 133 19.51 11.60 -15.63
C ASP A 133 18.25 11.97 -16.41
N THR A 134 18.43 12.49 -17.61
CA THR A 134 17.34 12.83 -18.52
C THR A 134 17.59 12.25 -19.91
N ARG A 135 16.52 11.96 -20.62
CA ARG A 135 16.56 11.62 -22.05
C ARG A 135 15.54 12.48 -22.78
N THR A 136 16.00 13.20 -23.77
CA THR A 136 15.14 14.00 -24.65
C THR A 136 14.96 13.27 -25.96
N PHE A 137 13.71 12.99 -26.29
CA PHE A 137 13.23 12.52 -27.57
C PHE A 137 12.88 13.74 -28.43
N GLU A 138 12.05 13.63 -29.45
CA GLU A 138 11.74 14.80 -30.28
C GLU A 138 10.89 15.84 -29.54
N ASP A 139 9.77 15.39 -28.94
CA ASP A 139 8.81 16.27 -28.27
C ASP A 139 8.78 16.07 -26.74
N HIS A 140 9.28 14.94 -26.23
CA HIS A 140 9.24 14.58 -24.81
C HIS A 140 10.61 14.56 -24.15
N THR A 141 10.67 14.98 -22.92
CA THR A 141 11.84 14.85 -22.05
C THR A 141 11.47 14.02 -20.82
N ILE A 142 12.21 12.96 -20.61
CA ILE A 142 12.01 12.00 -19.53
C ILE A 142 13.13 12.16 -18.50
N THR A 143 12.77 12.29 -17.22
CA THR A 143 13.70 12.38 -16.08
C THR A 143 13.57 11.13 -15.23
N PHE A 144 14.69 10.57 -14.78
CA PHE A 144 14.77 9.37 -13.97
C PHE A 144 15.18 9.72 -12.54
N VAL A 145 14.49 9.16 -11.56
CA VAL A 145 14.77 9.33 -10.13
C VAL A 145 14.82 7.96 -9.47
N GLU A 146 15.94 7.62 -8.87
CA GLU A 146 16.05 6.35 -8.14
C GLU A 146 15.20 6.38 -6.87
N ALA A 147 14.42 5.31 -6.67
CA ALA A 147 13.52 5.11 -5.53
C ALA A 147 13.82 3.77 -4.83
N PRO A 148 15.08 3.52 -4.39
CA PRO A 148 15.47 2.24 -3.85
C PRO A 148 14.64 1.87 -2.63
N MET A 149 14.26 0.59 -2.53
CA MET A 149 13.41 0.01 -1.49
C MET A 149 11.97 0.54 -1.46
N ILE A 150 11.50 1.06 -2.60
CA ILE A 150 10.07 1.33 -2.79
C ILE A 150 9.56 0.46 -3.97
N HIS A 151 9.41 -0.90 -3.86
CA HIS A 151 9.82 -1.54 -2.58
C HIS A 151 11.09 -2.42 -2.76
N TRP A 152 11.65 -2.52 -3.96
CA TRP A 152 12.88 -3.26 -4.27
C TRP A 152 14.08 -2.31 -4.48
N PRO A 153 15.34 -2.83 -4.42
CA PRO A 153 16.53 -1.98 -4.42
C PRO A 153 16.83 -1.29 -5.75
N GLU A 154 16.27 -1.77 -6.86
CA GLU A 154 16.48 -1.24 -8.22
C GLU A 154 15.44 -0.22 -8.65
N VAL A 155 14.35 -0.08 -7.90
CA VAL A 155 13.20 0.74 -8.29
C VAL A 155 13.62 2.16 -8.64
N MET A 156 13.10 2.64 -9.75
CA MET A 156 13.13 4.05 -10.13
C MET A 156 11.72 4.55 -10.47
N ILE A 157 11.51 5.83 -10.35
CA ILE A 157 10.34 6.52 -10.88
C ILE A 157 10.75 7.37 -12.07
N THR A 158 9.85 7.52 -13.03
CA THR A 158 10.15 8.18 -14.29
C THR A 158 9.15 9.29 -14.55
N LEU A 159 9.62 10.53 -14.78
CA LEU A 159 8.76 11.68 -15.05
C LEU A 159 8.91 12.14 -16.50
N ASP A 160 7.84 12.05 -17.29
CA ASP A 160 7.70 12.83 -18.51
C ASP A 160 7.40 14.29 -18.13
N VAL A 161 8.44 15.13 -18.16
CA VAL A 161 8.30 16.55 -17.77
C VAL A 161 7.53 17.36 -18.79
N THR A 162 7.35 16.86 -20.01
CA THR A 162 6.59 17.54 -21.08
C THR A 162 5.10 17.51 -20.79
N ASN A 163 4.54 16.35 -20.48
CA ASN A 163 3.14 16.18 -20.16
C ASN A 163 2.84 16.23 -18.64
N GLY A 164 3.87 16.13 -17.81
CA GLY A 164 3.71 16.04 -16.35
C GLY A 164 3.20 14.66 -15.91
N VAL A 165 3.62 13.58 -16.56
CA VAL A 165 3.19 12.21 -16.22
C VAL A 165 4.31 11.53 -15.44
N LEU A 166 4.02 11.20 -14.18
CA LEU A 166 4.89 10.41 -13.32
C LEU A 166 4.51 8.93 -13.41
N PHE A 167 5.42 8.09 -13.86
CA PHE A 167 5.35 6.64 -13.76
C PHE A 167 6.04 6.25 -12.46
N SER A 168 5.23 5.90 -11.46
CA SER A 168 5.65 5.87 -10.05
C SER A 168 6.05 4.48 -9.55
N ALA A 169 6.23 3.51 -10.45
CA ALA A 169 6.35 2.11 -10.08
C ALA A 169 5.18 1.72 -9.13
N ASP A 170 5.44 0.99 -8.07
CA ASP A 170 4.41 0.56 -7.12
C ASP A 170 3.91 1.66 -6.18
N ALA A 171 4.63 2.78 -6.10
CA ALA A 171 4.17 3.88 -5.27
C ALA A 171 2.80 4.39 -5.73
N PHE A 172 1.88 4.58 -4.78
CA PHE A 172 0.47 4.96 -4.98
C PHE A 172 -0.41 3.88 -5.62
N GLY A 173 0.09 2.64 -5.68
CA GLY A 173 -0.66 1.47 -6.10
C GLY A 173 -1.75 1.08 -5.11
N SER A 174 -2.63 0.19 -5.54
CA SER A 174 -3.68 -0.41 -4.71
C SER A 174 -4.05 -1.79 -5.24
N PHE A 175 -4.53 -2.67 -4.36
CA PHE A 175 -5.30 -3.81 -4.80
C PHE A 175 -6.61 -3.30 -5.46
N ILE A 176 -7.36 -4.12 -6.08
CA ILE A 176 -8.57 -3.95 -6.88
C ILE A 176 -8.26 -3.90 -8.38
N ALA A 177 -8.89 -4.80 -9.11
CA ALA A 177 -8.88 -4.79 -10.57
C ALA A 177 -9.74 -3.63 -11.10
N LEU A 178 -9.29 -2.99 -12.17
CA LEU A 178 -10.06 -1.93 -12.81
C LEU A 178 -11.29 -2.49 -13.54
N ASP A 179 -12.39 -1.78 -13.48
CA ASP A 179 -13.67 -2.12 -14.11
C ASP A 179 -14.00 -1.22 -15.31
N GLY A 180 -12.95 -0.79 -16.03
CA GLY A 180 -13.03 0.16 -17.13
C GLY A 180 -12.84 1.61 -16.72
N LYS A 181 -12.97 1.95 -15.45
CA LYS A 181 -12.56 3.22 -14.87
C LYS A 181 -11.04 3.20 -14.70
N LEU A 182 -10.38 4.30 -15.03
CA LEU A 182 -8.93 4.41 -14.93
C LEU A 182 -8.49 5.47 -13.94
N PHE A 183 -9.26 6.55 -13.77
CA PHE A 183 -8.86 7.68 -12.94
C PHE A 183 -9.51 7.66 -11.57
N ALA A 184 -8.78 8.07 -10.53
CA ALA A 184 -9.28 8.14 -9.16
C ALA A 184 -10.57 8.99 -9.04
N LYS A 185 -10.70 10.05 -9.85
CA LYS A 185 -11.93 10.87 -9.90
C LYS A 185 -13.17 10.13 -10.42
N GLU A 186 -13.01 9.01 -11.12
CA GLU A 186 -14.10 8.23 -11.70
C GLU A 186 -14.80 7.32 -10.68
N VAL A 187 -14.25 7.20 -9.47
CA VAL A 187 -14.74 6.33 -8.39
C VAL A 187 -15.02 7.11 -7.11
N ASN A 188 -15.75 6.51 -6.17
CA ASN A 188 -15.80 7.00 -4.79
C ASN A 188 -14.59 6.42 -4.03
N TYR A 189 -13.42 7.04 -4.22
CA TYR A 189 -12.17 6.50 -3.71
C TYR A 189 -12.18 6.30 -2.18
N PRO A 190 -12.63 7.26 -1.35
CA PRO A 190 -12.66 7.08 0.10
C PRO A 190 -13.46 5.88 0.57
N ARG A 191 -14.56 5.55 -0.13
CA ARG A 191 -15.44 4.44 0.25
C ARG A 191 -14.97 3.10 -0.32
N ASP A 192 -14.55 3.09 -1.61
CA ASP A 192 -14.44 1.84 -2.36
C ASP A 192 -12.99 1.35 -2.51
N TRP A 193 -12.00 2.26 -2.39
CA TRP A 193 -10.59 1.98 -2.71
C TRP A 193 -9.62 2.20 -1.55
N MET A 194 -9.94 3.08 -0.60
CA MET A 194 -9.00 3.51 0.44
C MET A 194 -8.48 2.37 1.30
N ASP A 195 -9.34 1.46 1.73
CA ASP A 195 -8.94 0.34 2.59
C ASP A 195 -8.00 -0.63 1.86
N GLU A 196 -8.24 -0.87 0.56
CA GLU A 196 -7.38 -1.70 -0.26
C GLU A 196 -6.06 -1.00 -0.65
N ALA A 197 -6.07 0.32 -0.83
CA ALA A 197 -4.86 1.11 -1.03
C ALA A 197 -3.97 1.13 0.23
N ARG A 198 -4.57 1.30 1.41
CA ARG A 198 -3.85 1.20 2.69
C ARG A 198 -3.30 -0.22 2.88
N ARG A 199 -4.10 -1.25 2.61
CA ARG A 199 -3.67 -2.64 2.72
C ARG A 199 -2.55 -2.99 1.75
N TYR A 200 -2.59 -2.47 0.52
CA TYR A 200 -1.51 -2.57 -0.45
C TYR A 200 -0.22 -1.93 0.10
N LEU A 201 -0.27 -0.64 0.44
CA LEU A 201 0.91 0.05 0.94
C LEU A 201 1.50 -0.65 2.18
N THR A 202 0.68 -1.01 3.16
CA THR A 202 1.18 -1.54 4.43
C THR A 202 1.95 -2.84 4.27
N HIS A 203 1.59 -3.66 3.29
CA HIS A 203 2.25 -4.95 3.05
C HIS A 203 3.37 -4.89 2.01
N ILE A 204 3.25 -4.03 1.02
CA ILE A 204 4.23 -3.92 -0.06
C ILE A 204 5.35 -2.92 0.31
N VAL A 205 5.00 -1.77 0.85
CA VAL A 205 5.94 -0.67 1.12
C VAL A 205 6.10 -0.37 2.63
N GLY A 206 5.16 -0.80 3.49
CA GLY A 206 5.01 -0.31 4.86
C GLY A 206 6.26 -0.34 5.73
N LYS A 207 7.10 -1.39 5.60
CA LYS A 207 8.41 -1.48 6.28
C LYS A 207 9.35 -0.32 5.91
N TYR A 208 9.22 0.23 4.72
CA TYR A 208 10.15 1.17 4.10
C TYR A 208 9.65 2.62 4.16
N GLY A 209 8.89 2.98 5.20
CA GLY A 209 8.42 4.35 5.42
C GLY A 209 9.54 5.41 5.34
N PRO A 210 10.73 5.22 5.98
CA PRO A 210 11.84 6.15 5.86
C PRO A 210 12.31 6.37 4.42
N GLU A 211 12.32 5.34 3.58
CA GLU A 211 12.70 5.42 2.16
C GLU A 211 11.65 6.19 1.35
N VAL A 212 10.37 6.02 1.66
CA VAL A 212 9.29 6.84 1.09
C VAL A 212 9.50 8.32 1.43
N MET A 213 9.78 8.64 2.69
CA MET A 213 10.06 10.01 3.12
C MET A 213 11.32 10.59 2.46
N HIS A 214 12.34 9.75 2.25
CA HIS A 214 13.53 10.14 1.50
C HIS A 214 13.19 10.49 0.04
N LEU A 215 12.36 9.68 -0.64
CA LEU A 215 11.89 9.96 -1.99
C LEU A 215 11.07 11.25 -2.07
N VAL A 216 10.15 11.47 -1.13
CA VAL A 216 9.38 12.72 -1.04
C VAL A 216 10.33 13.92 -0.91
N GLY A 217 11.36 13.83 -0.06
CA GLY A 217 12.40 14.85 0.08
C GLY A 217 13.17 15.13 -1.22
N LYS A 218 13.48 14.08 -2.01
CA LYS A 218 14.11 14.23 -3.34
C LYS A 218 13.19 14.96 -4.32
N VAL A 219 11.93 14.55 -4.42
CA VAL A 219 10.94 15.14 -5.33
C VAL A 219 10.75 16.65 -5.02
N LEU A 220 10.69 17.00 -3.72
CA LEU A 220 10.62 18.41 -3.29
C LEU A 220 11.90 19.17 -3.62
N LYS A 221 13.08 18.62 -3.33
CA LYS A 221 14.37 19.27 -3.61
C LYS A 221 14.61 19.51 -5.09
N LEU A 222 14.13 18.61 -5.97
CA LEU A 222 14.25 18.71 -7.41
C LEU A 222 13.15 19.57 -8.05
N ASP A 223 12.25 20.15 -7.24
CA ASP A 223 11.10 20.94 -7.68
C ASP A 223 10.27 20.22 -8.77
N LEU A 224 10.03 18.92 -8.54
CA LEU A 224 9.27 18.10 -9.48
C LEU A 224 7.77 18.10 -9.19
N LEU A 225 7.37 18.28 -7.92
CA LEU A 225 5.98 18.18 -7.50
C LEU A 225 5.03 19.11 -8.29
N PRO A 226 5.36 20.39 -8.55
CA PRO A 226 4.51 21.28 -9.35
C PRO A 226 4.40 20.88 -10.82
N LYS A 227 5.30 20.04 -11.30
CA LYS A 227 5.33 19.56 -12.70
C LYS A 227 4.44 18.34 -12.91
N ILE A 228 4.09 17.63 -11.84
CA ILE A 228 3.29 16.40 -11.90
C ILE A 228 1.82 16.76 -12.10
N LYS A 229 1.22 16.27 -13.18
CA LYS A 229 -0.21 16.39 -13.50
C LYS A 229 -0.94 15.06 -13.38
N TYR A 230 -0.23 13.96 -13.62
CA TYR A 230 -0.74 12.60 -13.56
C TYR A 230 0.26 11.70 -12.84
N ILE A 231 -0.24 10.76 -12.05
CA ILE A 231 0.57 9.68 -11.47
C ILE A 231 0.02 8.36 -11.96
N CYS A 232 0.88 7.62 -12.62
CA CYS A 232 0.63 6.35 -13.29
C CYS A 232 1.36 5.26 -12.51
N ALA A 233 0.69 4.68 -11.50
CA ALA A 233 1.21 3.56 -10.72
C ALA A 233 1.09 2.23 -11.49
N LEU A 234 1.85 1.24 -11.08
CA LEU A 234 1.82 -0.11 -11.68
C LEU A 234 0.60 -0.94 -11.26
N HIS A 235 -0.11 -0.52 -10.21
CA HIS A 235 -1.39 -1.08 -9.78
C HIS A 235 -2.42 0.01 -9.50
N GLY A 236 -3.70 -0.32 -9.67
CA GLY A 236 -4.81 0.58 -9.31
C GLY A 236 -5.02 1.75 -10.26
N LEU A 237 -5.53 2.84 -9.74
CA LEU A 237 -6.02 3.98 -10.50
C LEU A 237 -4.93 5.02 -10.77
N VAL A 238 -5.08 5.74 -11.88
CA VAL A 238 -4.29 6.93 -12.22
C VAL A 238 -4.79 8.13 -11.41
N TRP A 239 -3.86 8.88 -10.82
CA TRP A 239 -4.14 10.11 -10.09
C TRP A 239 -3.91 11.34 -10.95
N GLU A 240 -4.80 12.31 -10.84
CA GLU A 240 -4.64 13.63 -11.44
C GLU A 240 -4.22 14.65 -10.37
N ALA A 241 -3.52 15.71 -10.78
CA ALA A 241 -3.01 16.74 -9.87
C ALA A 241 -4.08 17.30 -8.91
N GLU A 242 -5.34 17.34 -9.35
CA GLU A 242 -6.46 17.90 -8.57
C GLU A 242 -6.83 17.04 -7.36
N ASN A 243 -6.67 15.72 -7.44
CA ASN A 243 -7.05 14.80 -6.38
C ASN A 243 -5.87 14.00 -5.79
N PHE A 244 -4.69 14.10 -6.37
CA PHE A 244 -3.47 13.49 -5.86
C PHE A 244 -3.12 13.88 -4.41
N PRO A 245 -3.31 15.15 -3.94
CA PRO A 245 -3.00 15.50 -2.55
C PRO A 245 -3.74 14.62 -1.53
N TYR A 246 -4.90 14.07 -1.87
CA TYR A 246 -5.65 13.17 -0.99
C TYR A 246 -4.89 11.88 -0.67
N ILE A 247 -4.37 11.19 -1.68
CA ILE A 247 -3.61 9.97 -1.44
C ILE A 247 -2.22 10.28 -0.89
N LEU A 248 -1.62 11.39 -1.28
CA LEU A 248 -0.32 11.80 -0.74
C LEU A 248 -0.40 12.08 0.76
N ASP A 249 -1.46 12.73 1.25
CA ASP A 249 -1.71 12.89 2.69
C ASP A 249 -1.73 11.54 3.42
N LYS A 250 -2.45 10.57 2.89
CA LYS A 250 -2.50 9.22 3.46
C LYS A 250 -1.14 8.52 3.42
N TYR A 251 -0.42 8.63 2.31
CA TYR A 251 0.93 8.09 2.19
C TYR A 251 1.91 8.67 3.22
N LEU A 252 1.83 9.97 3.48
CA LEU A 252 2.66 10.64 4.49
C LEU A 252 2.36 10.10 5.90
N HIS A 253 1.08 9.91 6.24
CA HIS A 253 0.68 9.29 7.50
C HIS A 253 1.24 7.86 7.63
N TRP A 254 1.07 7.04 6.61
CA TRP A 254 1.53 5.66 6.64
C TRP A 254 3.06 5.55 6.67
N ALA A 255 3.75 6.36 5.87
CA ALA A 255 5.22 6.36 5.79
C ALA A 255 5.91 6.91 7.04
N THR A 256 5.25 7.78 7.79
CA THR A 256 5.74 8.28 9.08
C THR A 256 5.20 7.48 10.27
N TYR A 257 4.46 6.40 10.00
CA TYR A 257 3.76 5.60 11.01
C TYR A 257 2.82 6.43 11.91
N THR A 258 2.42 7.60 11.46
CA THR A 258 1.42 8.42 12.13
C THR A 258 0.04 7.82 11.90
N PRO A 259 -0.80 7.67 12.93
CA PRO A 259 -2.16 7.17 12.73
C PRO A 259 -2.95 8.01 11.73
N GLU A 260 -3.71 7.36 10.87
CA GLU A 260 -4.56 8.04 9.88
C GLU A 260 -5.77 8.70 10.54
N GLU A 261 -6.30 8.04 11.59
CA GLU A 261 -7.50 8.45 12.30
C GLU A 261 -7.40 8.18 13.80
N LYS A 262 -8.03 9.04 14.60
CA LYS A 262 -8.33 8.71 15.99
C LYS A 262 -9.43 7.66 16.04
N GLY A 263 -9.15 6.52 16.62
CA GLY A 263 -10.08 5.40 16.72
C GLY A 263 -9.45 4.20 17.38
N VAL A 264 -10.20 3.14 17.54
CA VAL A 264 -9.82 1.91 18.24
C VAL A 264 -9.94 0.71 17.32
N LEU A 265 -8.83 0.04 17.09
CA LEU A 265 -8.81 -1.32 16.58
C LEU A 265 -8.83 -2.30 17.75
N LEU A 266 -9.84 -3.14 17.84
CA LEU A 266 -9.91 -4.21 18.81
C LEU A 266 -9.72 -5.56 18.10
N VAL A 267 -8.60 -6.23 18.40
CA VAL A 267 -8.26 -7.55 17.85
C VAL A 267 -8.35 -8.59 18.96
N TYR A 268 -9.19 -9.60 18.78
CA TYR A 268 -9.33 -10.67 19.75
C TYR A 268 -8.98 -12.04 19.18
N GLY A 269 -8.42 -12.90 20.04
CA GLY A 269 -8.42 -14.33 19.87
C GLY A 269 -9.33 -14.96 20.91
N SER A 270 -10.10 -15.98 20.55
CA SER A 270 -10.96 -16.68 21.48
C SER A 270 -11.06 -18.17 21.14
N ILE A 271 -11.02 -19.04 22.17
CA ILE A 271 -11.09 -20.49 21.98
C ILE A 271 -12.55 -20.98 22.08
N TYR A 272 -13.27 -20.49 23.10
CA TYR A 272 -14.66 -20.91 23.38
C TYR A 272 -15.61 -19.70 23.59
N GLY A 273 -15.28 -18.51 23.07
CA GLY A 273 -16.15 -17.34 23.10
C GLY A 273 -16.02 -16.43 24.34
N ASN A 274 -15.30 -16.84 25.39
CA ASN A 274 -15.23 -16.03 26.62
C ASN A 274 -14.40 -14.75 26.43
N THR A 275 -13.26 -14.82 25.74
CA THR A 275 -12.46 -13.63 25.41
C THR A 275 -13.19 -12.73 24.41
N GLU A 276 -13.87 -13.31 23.44
CA GLU A 276 -14.75 -12.63 22.48
C GLU A 276 -15.85 -11.83 23.20
N SER A 277 -16.56 -12.47 24.14
CA SER A 277 -17.60 -11.80 24.93
C SER A 277 -17.06 -10.57 25.69
N ALA A 278 -15.87 -10.68 26.28
CA ALA A 278 -15.24 -9.56 26.96
C ALA A 278 -14.80 -8.45 25.97
N ALA A 279 -14.31 -8.83 24.79
CA ALA A 279 -13.93 -7.89 23.73
C ALA A 279 -15.13 -7.06 23.26
N PHE A 280 -16.28 -7.67 22.98
CA PHE A 280 -17.49 -6.96 22.59
C PHE A 280 -18.08 -6.12 23.72
N ALA A 281 -18.01 -6.61 24.97
CA ALA A 281 -18.42 -5.82 26.13
C ALA A 281 -17.56 -4.55 26.26
N LEU A 282 -16.23 -4.67 26.13
CA LEU A 282 -15.31 -3.53 26.13
C LEU A 282 -15.59 -2.57 24.96
N ALA A 283 -15.80 -3.08 23.77
CA ALA A 283 -16.13 -2.25 22.59
C ALA A 283 -17.39 -1.42 22.85
N SER A 284 -18.43 -2.03 23.46
CA SER A 284 -19.64 -1.31 23.85
C SER A 284 -19.36 -0.19 24.86
N LYS A 285 -18.50 -0.45 25.87
CA LYS A 285 -18.10 0.56 26.85
C LYS A 285 -17.30 1.71 26.22
N ILE A 286 -16.43 1.43 25.24
CA ILE A 286 -15.69 2.44 24.47
C ILE A 286 -16.67 3.34 23.73
N VAL A 287 -17.69 2.76 23.07
CA VAL A 287 -18.73 3.53 22.37
C VAL A 287 -19.57 4.37 23.35
N GLU A 288 -19.90 3.86 24.55
CA GLU A 288 -20.58 4.63 25.61
C GLU A 288 -19.77 5.86 26.08
N LYS A 289 -18.40 5.83 25.94
CA LYS A 289 -17.55 7.00 26.23
C LYS A 289 -17.48 7.99 25.05
N GLY A 290 -18.27 7.79 23.99
CA GLY A 290 -18.35 8.69 22.84
C GLY A 290 -17.37 8.38 21.70
N ILE A 291 -16.58 7.31 21.78
CA ILE A 291 -15.68 6.87 20.72
C ILE A 291 -16.45 5.93 19.80
N THR A 292 -16.96 6.44 18.68
CA THR A 292 -17.75 5.65 17.72
C THR A 292 -16.89 5.02 16.61
N ASN A 293 -15.66 5.47 16.43
CA ASN A 293 -14.72 4.92 15.45
C ASN A 293 -14.00 3.69 16.06
N VAL A 294 -14.70 2.55 16.09
CA VAL A 294 -14.24 1.29 16.67
C VAL A 294 -14.45 0.17 15.67
N SER A 295 -13.39 -0.58 15.40
CA SER A 295 -13.42 -1.81 14.59
C SER A 295 -13.04 -3.01 15.45
N VAL A 296 -13.79 -4.11 15.34
CA VAL A 296 -13.58 -5.34 16.12
C VAL A 296 -13.37 -6.51 15.19
N TYR A 297 -12.25 -7.22 15.37
CA TYR A 297 -11.88 -8.36 14.51
C TYR A 297 -11.46 -9.60 15.32
N ASP A 298 -11.89 -10.77 14.83
CA ASP A 298 -11.37 -12.06 15.27
C ASP A 298 -10.09 -12.40 14.48
N ALA A 299 -8.97 -12.47 15.18
CA ALA A 299 -7.68 -12.84 14.58
C ALA A 299 -7.66 -14.26 14.03
N SER A 300 -8.56 -15.16 14.45
CA SER A 300 -8.61 -16.53 13.95
C SER A 300 -9.29 -16.66 12.59
N SER A 301 -10.16 -15.73 12.23
CA SER A 301 -10.98 -15.78 11.01
C SER A 301 -10.68 -14.66 10.02
N THR A 302 -9.96 -13.62 10.45
CA THR A 302 -9.58 -12.48 9.62
C THR A 302 -8.12 -12.61 9.19
N HIS A 303 -7.85 -12.60 7.90
CA HIS A 303 -6.48 -12.64 7.42
C HIS A 303 -5.67 -11.45 7.96
N VAL A 304 -4.44 -11.71 8.40
CA VAL A 304 -3.60 -10.74 9.09
C VAL A 304 -3.39 -9.43 8.30
N SER A 305 -3.44 -9.48 6.97
CA SER A 305 -3.27 -8.28 6.14
C SER A 305 -4.36 -7.22 6.37
N TYR A 306 -5.59 -7.62 6.67
CA TYR A 306 -6.66 -6.68 7.01
C TYR A 306 -6.45 -6.10 8.41
N LEU A 307 -6.02 -6.92 9.37
CA LEU A 307 -5.72 -6.46 10.73
C LEU A 307 -4.60 -5.41 10.74
N ILE A 308 -3.55 -5.63 9.95
CA ILE A 308 -2.44 -4.68 9.83
C ILE A 308 -2.86 -3.38 9.13
N SER A 309 -3.66 -3.46 8.07
CA SER A 309 -4.22 -2.26 7.43
C SER A 309 -4.97 -1.39 8.44
N GLU A 310 -5.81 -1.99 9.29
CA GLU A 310 -6.52 -1.29 10.36
C GLU A 310 -5.56 -0.79 11.47
N ALA A 311 -4.49 -1.53 11.78
CA ALA A 311 -3.49 -1.10 12.74
C ALA A 311 -2.70 0.14 12.28
N PHE A 312 -2.50 0.31 10.97
CA PHE A 312 -1.94 1.54 10.40
C PHE A 312 -2.95 2.70 10.42
N LYS A 313 -4.25 2.40 10.34
CA LYS A 313 -5.31 3.40 10.34
C LYS A 313 -5.51 4.02 11.72
N PHE A 314 -5.67 3.21 12.76
CA PHE A 314 -6.13 3.65 14.07
C PHE A 314 -5.00 4.00 15.05
N SER A 315 -5.28 4.97 15.91
CA SER A 315 -4.34 5.43 16.94
C SER A 315 -4.24 4.48 18.15
N HIS A 316 -5.29 3.73 18.44
CA HIS A 316 -5.36 2.82 19.59
C HIS A 316 -5.63 1.39 19.15
N ILE A 317 -4.93 0.44 19.77
CA ILE A 317 -5.12 -1.00 19.52
C ILE A 317 -5.40 -1.69 20.85
N VAL A 318 -6.52 -2.40 20.94
CA VAL A 318 -6.84 -3.29 22.06
C VAL A 318 -6.55 -4.72 21.62
N ILE A 319 -5.71 -5.41 22.36
CA ILE A 319 -5.32 -6.80 22.09
C ILE A 319 -5.92 -7.70 23.15
N CYS A 320 -6.86 -8.57 22.76
CA CYS A 320 -7.51 -9.52 23.63
C CYS A 320 -7.02 -10.94 23.34
N SER A 321 -6.33 -11.59 24.28
CA SER A 321 -5.72 -12.90 24.04
C SER A 321 -5.97 -13.89 25.18
N PRO A 322 -6.44 -15.12 24.88
CA PRO A 322 -6.32 -16.20 25.85
C PRO A 322 -4.87 -16.67 25.92
N THR A 323 -4.52 -17.26 27.05
CA THR A 323 -3.28 -18.00 27.21
C THR A 323 -3.41 -19.38 26.57
N TYR A 324 -2.53 -19.70 25.64
CA TYR A 324 -2.52 -20.97 24.93
C TYR A 324 -1.16 -21.66 25.10
N ASN A 325 -1.16 -22.87 25.70
CA ASN A 325 0.08 -23.60 26.02
C ASN A 325 1.13 -22.74 26.76
N LEU A 326 0.69 -21.96 27.75
CA LEU A 326 1.49 -20.99 28.51
C LEU A 326 2.12 -19.88 27.65
N ASN A 327 1.61 -19.66 26.44
CA ASN A 327 2.11 -18.68 25.48
C ASN A 327 0.96 -17.78 24.98
N ILE A 328 1.29 -16.80 24.13
CA ILE A 328 0.32 -16.00 23.38
C ILE A 328 -0.48 -16.93 22.45
N PHE A 329 -1.76 -16.64 22.26
CA PHE A 329 -2.59 -17.37 21.29
C PHE A 329 -2.04 -17.17 19.86
N PRO A 330 -1.82 -18.25 19.08
CA PRO A 330 -1.09 -18.17 17.81
C PRO A 330 -1.57 -17.08 16.83
N PRO A 331 -2.88 -16.89 16.55
CA PRO A 331 -3.31 -15.80 15.67
C PRO A 331 -2.98 -14.40 16.19
N ILE A 332 -2.99 -14.19 17.50
CA ILE A 332 -2.56 -12.91 18.11
C ILE A 332 -1.04 -12.75 18.00
N HIS A 333 -0.28 -13.84 18.16
CA HIS A 333 1.17 -13.78 17.97
C HIS A 333 1.53 -13.43 16.52
N GLU A 334 0.83 -13.98 15.54
CA GLU A 334 0.99 -13.66 14.13
C GLU A 334 0.72 -12.16 13.86
N PHE A 335 -0.36 -11.62 14.43
CA PHE A 335 -0.67 -10.19 14.33
C PHE A 335 0.45 -9.32 14.91
N LEU A 336 0.95 -9.65 16.10
CA LEU A 336 2.07 -8.93 16.74
C LEU A 336 3.36 -9.01 15.89
N ASP A 337 3.67 -10.18 15.34
CA ASP A 337 4.85 -10.37 14.51
C ASP A 337 4.78 -9.57 13.21
N HIS A 338 3.58 -9.48 12.58
CA HIS A 338 3.38 -8.64 11.42
C HIS A 338 3.50 -7.13 11.75
N MET A 339 2.96 -6.67 12.90
CA MET A 339 3.20 -5.29 13.35
C MET A 339 4.70 -4.98 13.45
N ARG A 340 5.49 -5.92 14.01
CA ARG A 340 6.94 -5.80 14.16
C ARG A 340 7.68 -5.78 12.82
N ILE A 341 7.45 -6.76 11.93
CA ILE A 341 8.19 -6.87 10.66
C ILE A 341 7.88 -5.74 9.69
N LEU A 342 6.69 -5.14 9.81
CA LEU A 342 6.27 -3.98 9.02
C LEU A 342 6.58 -2.64 9.71
N ASN A 343 7.34 -2.70 10.82
CA ASN A 343 7.85 -1.52 11.53
C ASN A 343 6.76 -0.57 12.06
N LEU A 344 5.56 -1.07 12.38
CA LEU A 344 4.50 -0.23 12.91
C LEU A 344 4.92 0.44 14.22
N GLN A 345 4.68 1.76 14.33
CA GLN A 345 5.08 2.62 15.44
C GLN A 345 3.91 3.55 15.85
N ASN A 346 4.10 4.34 16.90
CA ASN A 346 3.19 5.41 17.34
C ASN A 346 1.76 4.91 17.63
N ARG A 347 1.62 3.79 18.35
CA ARG A 347 0.30 3.27 18.74
C ARG A 347 0.15 3.17 20.26
N LYS A 348 -1.06 3.43 20.75
CA LYS A 348 -1.47 3.22 22.13
C LYS A 348 -2.08 1.84 22.25
N ILE A 349 -1.57 1.01 23.17
CA ILE A 349 -1.94 -0.40 23.28
C ILE A 349 -2.66 -0.65 24.62
N ALA A 350 -3.83 -1.27 24.57
CA ALA A 350 -4.50 -1.82 25.75
C ALA A 350 -4.56 -3.34 25.67
N ILE A 351 -4.42 -4.03 26.80
CA ILE A 351 -4.32 -5.48 26.85
C ILE A 351 -5.44 -6.08 27.72
N VAL A 352 -6.14 -7.04 27.13
CA VAL A 352 -7.09 -7.91 27.82
C VAL A 352 -6.57 -9.35 27.73
N GLU A 353 -6.26 -9.94 28.89
CA GLU A 353 -5.75 -11.30 28.95
C GLU A 353 -6.75 -12.27 29.57
N ASN A 354 -6.72 -13.53 29.12
CA ASN A 354 -7.55 -14.59 29.67
C ASN A 354 -6.76 -15.89 29.88
N GLY A 355 -7.18 -16.65 30.89
CA GLY A 355 -6.66 -17.99 31.13
C GLY A 355 -7.44 -18.68 32.24
N SER A 356 -7.54 -20.03 32.18
CA SER A 356 -8.33 -20.78 33.19
C SER A 356 -7.46 -21.20 34.39
N TRP A 357 -6.34 -21.86 34.16
CA TRP A 357 -5.43 -22.36 35.17
C TRP A 357 -4.08 -21.62 35.19
N ALA A 358 -3.81 -20.83 34.18
CA ALA A 358 -2.69 -19.88 34.13
C ALA A 358 -3.08 -18.72 33.20
N VAL A 359 -2.82 -17.50 33.63
CA VAL A 359 -2.97 -16.28 32.83
C VAL A 359 -1.60 -15.70 32.59
N ARG A 360 -1.14 -15.70 31.34
CA ARG A 360 0.22 -15.28 30.97
C ARG A 360 0.29 -14.46 29.68
N SER A 361 -0.78 -14.48 28.89
CA SER A 361 -0.74 -13.86 27.56
C SER A 361 -0.47 -12.36 27.62
N GLY A 362 -0.98 -11.66 28.61
CA GLY A 362 -0.77 -10.22 28.76
C GLY A 362 0.68 -9.84 29.04
N ASP A 363 1.36 -10.56 29.94
CA ASP A 363 2.78 -10.33 30.22
C ASP A 363 3.65 -10.60 28.99
N LEU A 364 3.32 -11.66 28.26
CA LEU A 364 4.06 -12.03 27.05
C LEU A 364 3.83 -11.05 25.89
N ILE A 365 2.63 -10.52 25.75
CA ILE A 365 2.30 -9.47 24.77
C ILE A 365 3.07 -8.19 25.11
N GLN A 366 3.03 -7.77 26.37
CA GLN A 366 3.78 -6.61 26.83
C GLN A 366 5.28 -6.76 26.58
N GLU A 367 5.85 -7.90 26.99
CA GLU A 367 7.28 -8.21 26.79
C GLU A 367 7.65 -8.22 25.28
N PHE A 368 6.78 -8.76 24.42
CA PHE A 368 6.99 -8.77 22.98
C PHE A 368 7.06 -7.35 22.42
N ILE A 369 6.10 -6.50 22.78
CA ILE A 369 6.03 -5.11 22.30
C ILE A 369 7.25 -4.32 22.80
N GLU A 370 7.53 -4.34 24.09
CA GLU A 370 8.62 -3.57 24.70
C GLU A 370 10.01 -3.96 24.15
N LYS A 371 10.19 -5.22 23.74
CA LYS A 371 11.48 -5.71 23.23
C LYS A 371 11.66 -5.53 21.73
N ASN A 372 10.58 -5.47 20.96
CA ASN A 372 10.67 -5.66 19.52
C ASN A 372 10.03 -4.53 18.69
N MET A 373 9.38 -3.55 19.34
CA MET A 373 8.66 -2.50 18.62
C MET A 373 9.01 -1.13 19.23
N ASP A 374 9.21 -0.16 18.37
CA ASP A 374 9.55 1.21 18.74
C ASP A 374 8.28 2.06 18.90
N ASP A 375 8.34 3.09 19.74
CA ASP A 375 7.31 4.13 19.93
C ASP A 375 5.88 3.59 20.19
N MET A 376 5.80 2.45 20.89
CA MET A 376 4.54 1.90 21.39
C MET A 376 4.32 2.31 22.85
N GLU A 377 3.13 2.83 23.15
CA GLU A 377 2.73 3.14 24.55
C GLU A 377 1.67 2.17 25.02
N ILE A 378 2.02 1.39 26.03
CA ILE A 378 1.07 0.45 26.66
C ILE A 378 0.35 1.19 27.79
N LEU A 379 -0.99 1.20 27.74
CA LEU A 379 -1.82 1.79 28.79
C LEU A 379 -1.68 0.99 30.09
N ASN A 380 -1.77 1.68 31.23
CA ASN A 380 -1.61 1.06 32.55
C ASN A 380 -2.74 0.09 32.90
N GLU A 381 -3.93 0.34 32.37
CA GLU A 381 -5.11 -0.49 32.59
C GLU A 381 -4.98 -1.79 31.82
N ARG A 382 -5.00 -2.91 32.57
CA ARG A 382 -5.05 -4.26 32.02
C ARG A 382 -6.24 -5.00 32.60
N ILE A 383 -6.97 -5.74 31.80
CA ILE A 383 -8.05 -6.61 32.26
C ILE A 383 -7.56 -8.05 32.29
N THR A 384 -7.63 -8.68 33.46
CA THR A 384 -7.26 -10.08 33.63
C THR A 384 -8.53 -10.92 33.89
N ILE A 385 -8.78 -11.86 32.98
CA ILE A 385 -9.96 -12.74 33.05
C ILE A 385 -9.52 -14.14 33.47
N ALA A 386 -10.22 -14.71 34.43
CA ALA A 386 -10.04 -16.11 34.83
C ALA A 386 -11.21 -16.94 34.27
N SER A 387 -11.01 -17.50 33.07
CA SER A 387 -11.94 -18.28 32.25
C SER A 387 -13.06 -17.43 31.64
N THR A 388 -13.93 -16.81 32.41
CA THR A 388 -15.03 -15.96 31.91
C THR A 388 -15.09 -14.64 32.69
N MET A 389 -15.56 -13.62 32.01
CA MET A 389 -15.79 -12.30 32.63
C MET A 389 -16.99 -12.41 33.59
N SER A 390 -16.77 -12.12 34.86
CA SER A 390 -17.84 -12.13 35.84
C SER A 390 -18.51 -10.75 35.93
N PRO A 391 -19.83 -10.67 36.27
CA PRO A 391 -20.56 -9.41 36.29
C PRO A 391 -19.99 -8.37 37.27
N ASP A 392 -19.36 -8.80 38.35
CA ASP A 392 -18.74 -7.93 39.38
C ASP A 392 -17.46 -7.26 38.85
N LYS A 393 -16.89 -7.72 37.73
CA LYS A 393 -15.74 -7.12 37.06
C LYS A 393 -16.10 -6.09 35.98
N GLY A 394 -17.37 -5.75 35.84
CA GLY A 394 -17.83 -4.75 34.87
C GLY A 394 -17.13 -3.38 35.02
N TYR A 395 -16.72 -3.03 36.27
CA TYR A 395 -15.98 -1.81 36.53
C TYR A 395 -14.59 -1.77 35.85
N GLU A 396 -13.93 -2.91 35.63
CA GLU A 396 -12.65 -2.99 34.92
C GLU A 396 -12.81 -2.60 33.44
N LEU A 397 -13.95 -2.99 32.81
CA LEU A 397 -14.29 -2.58 31.44
C LEU A 397 -14.55 -1.07 31.36
N ASP A 398 -15.29 -0.50 32.34
CA ASP A 398 -15.52 0.94 32.39
C ASP A 398 -14.22 1.73 32.63
N SER A 399 -13.31 1.23 33.48
CA SER A 399 -12.02 1.84 33.76
C SER A 399 -11.12 1.85 32.48
N MET A 400 -10.98 0.71 31.80
CA MET A 400 -10.21 0.63 30.59
C MET A 400 -10.81 1.49 29.46
N ALA A 401 -12.12 1.49 29.29
CA ALA A 401 -12.79 2.34 28.30
C ALA A 401 -12.55 3.83 28.59
N GLN A 402 -12.55 4.23 29.89
CA GLN A 402 -12.24 5.60 30.29
C GLN A 402 -10.76 5.93 30.00
N ALA A 403 -9.82 5.04 30.33
CA ALA A 403 -8.40 5.24 30.04
C ALA A 403 -8.13 5.39 28.54
N ILE A 404 -8.79 4.58 27.70
CA ILE A 404 -8.71 4.71 26.24
C ILE A 404 -9.26 6.08 25.80
N ALA A 405 -10.38 6.53 26.35
CA ALA A 405 -10.98 7.82 26.00
C ALA A 405 -10.06 9.00 26.40
N ASP A 406 -9.49 8.95 27.60
CA ASP A 406 -8.57 9.97 28.09
C ASP A 406 -7.29 10.02 27.25
N SER A 407 -6.71 8.86 26.93
CA SER A 407 -5.56 8.72 26.06
C SER A 407 -5.86 9.26 24.66
N MET A 408 -7.02 8.93 24.09
CA MET A 408 -7.41 9.38 22.75
C MET A 408 -7.57 10.91 22.67
N ASN A 409 -8.10 11.54 23.73
CA ASN A 409 -8.19 13.01 23.80
C ASN A 409 -6.80 13.67 23.83
N ALA A 410 -5.83 13.04 24.48
CA ALA A 410 -4.45 13.52 24.56
C ALA A 410 -3.59 13.19 23.33
N THR A 411 -4.02 12.23 22.51
CA THR A 411 -3.23 11.78 21.34
C THR A 411 -3.30 12.81 20.23
N ASP A 412 -2.13 13.19 19.70
CA ASP A 412 -1.98 13.95 18.47
C ASP A 412 -1.69 13.00 17.30
N ILE A 413 -2.37 13.18 16.18
CA ILE A 413 -2.18 12.44 14.94
C ILE A 413 -1.73 13.35 13.79
N SER A 414 -1.23 14.54 14.12
CA SER A 414 -0.63 15.43 13.12
C SER A 414 0.65 14.83 12.56
N LEU A 415 0.92 15.08 11.30
CA LEU A 415 2.20 14.66 10.68
C LEU A 415 3.38 15.30 11.42
N PRO A 416 4.54 14.63 11.53
CA PRO A 416 5.72 15.14 12.19
C PRO A 416 6.19 16.49 11.62
N GLU A 417 6.92 17.27 12.44
CA GLU A 417 7.52 18.54 12.00
C GLU A 417 8.43 18.33 10.78
N GLY A 418 8.31 19.21 9.79
CA GLY A 418 9.05 19.11 8.53
C GLY A 418 8.41 18.24 7.46
N VAL A 419 7.35 17.50 7.78
CA VAL A 419 6.55 16.76 6.79
C VAL A 419 5.51 17.70 6.19
N PRO A 420 5.31 17.71 4.85
CA PRO A 420 4.31 18.57 4.22
C PRO A 420 2.91 18.32 4.76
N GLN A 421 2.22 19.38 5.15
CA GLN A 421 0.81 19.34 5.52
C GLN A 421 -0.02 19.69 4.28
N LEU A 422 -0.98 18.85 3.92
CA LEU A 422 -1.80 19.02 2.71
C LEU A 422 -3.24 19.38 3.08
N ASP A 423 -3.80 20.39 2.43
CA ASP A 423 -5.24 20.67 2.53
C ASP A 423 -6.00 19.78 1.54
N VAL A 424 -6.70 18.80 2.07
CA VAL A 424 -7.48 17.83 1.30
C VAL A 424 -8.99 18.08 1.39
N SER A 425 -9.42 19.14 2.09
CA SER A 425 -10.83 19.41 2.40
C SER A 425 -11.69 19.72 1.16
N GLY A 426 -11.09 20.24 0.10
CA GLY A 426 -11.75 20.60 -1.17
C GLY A 426 -11.75 19.50 -2.22
N ILE A 427 -11.17 18.33 -1.93
CA ILE A 427 -11.05 17.26 -2.92
C ILE A 427 -12.35 16.45 -2.99
N HIS A 428 -12.85 16.27 -4.21
CA HIS A 428 -14.08 15.54 -4.47
C HIS A 428 -13.85 14.36 -5.41
N PHE A 429 -14.48 13.24 -5.08
CA PHE A 429 -14.54 12.03 -5.88
C PHE A 429 -15.95 11.79 -6.43
N ALA A 430 -16.09 10.86 -7.38
CA ALA A 430 -17.39 10.49 -7.90
C ALA A 430 -18.33 10.05 -6.75
N ARG A 431 -19.54 10.60 -6.75
CA ARG A 431 -20.61 10.14 -5.84
C ARG A 431 -21.40 9.06 -6.53
N GLU A 432 -21.96 8.12 -5.77
CA GLU A 432 -22.95 7.19 -6.35
C GLU A 432 -24.04 7.98 -7.08
N ARG A 433 -24.34 7.55 -8.29
CA ARG A 433 -25.64 7.87 -8.86
C ARG A 433 -26.67 7.10 -8.01
N ARG A 434 -27.51 7.81 -7.29
CA ARG A 434 -28.67 7.24 -6.58
C ARG A 434 -29.63 6.59 -7.57
#